data_bde82afbc7290d7e43d61d575a58e233
#
_entry.id   bde82afbc7290d7e43d61d575a58e233
#
_cell.length_a   1.000
_cell.length_b   1.000
_cell.length_c   1.000
_cell.angle_alpha   90.00
_cell.angle_beta   90.00
_cell.angle_gamma   90.00
#
_symmetry.space_group_name_H-M   'P 1'
#
loop_
_entity.id
_entity.type
_entity.pdbx_description
1 polymer ?
#
loop_
_entity_poly.entity_id
_entity_poly.type
_entity_poly.pdbx_seq_one_letter_code
_entity_poly.pdbx_strand_id
1 'polypeptide(L)'
;MAMPFSADAGNKDRAGSAGASQLLINPWARSGGLANSNMASIRGVESIYLNVAGLAFTNSTDIVFTNTNYLVGTDIDINSFSLGQRVGETSVLSLSVTSMSFGDIPITTEAIPEGGIGNFSPT
;
A
#
# COMPACT_ATOMS: atom_id res chain seq x y z
N MET A 1 -3.31 -8.52 -44.07
CA MET A 1 -1.95 -8.47 -43.49
C MET A 1 -2.00 -7.50 -42.31
N ALA A 2 -2.11 -8.02 -41.09
CA ALA A 2 -2.20 -7.21 -39.88
C ALA A 2 -0.77 -6.85 -39.42
N MET A 3 -0.45 -5.55 -39.39
CA MET A 3 0.80 -5.08 -38.80
C MET A 3 0.71 -5.16 -37.26
N PRO A 4 1.66 -5.78 -36.58
CA PRO A 4 1.71 -5.70 -35.13
C PRO A 4 2.11 -4.27 -34.74
N PHE A 5 1.21 -3.56 -34.07
CA PHE A 5 1.57 -2.34 -33.39
C PHE A 5 2.39 -2.70 -32.15
N SER A 6 3.69 -2.49 -32.18
CA SER A 6 4.50 -2.49 -30.98
C SER A 6 4.29 -1.17 -30.25
N ALA A 7 3.53 -1.21 -29.18
CA ALA A 7 3.42 -0.09 -28.26
C ALA A 7 4.64 -0.13 -27.32
N ASP A 8 5.66 0.67 -27.61
CA ASP A 8 6.74 0.96 -26.67
C ASP A 8 6.18 1.92 -25.60
N ALA A 9 5.57 1.35 -24.56
CA ALA A 9 5.12 2.12 -23.40
C ALA A 9 6.21 2.08 -22.34
N GLY A 10 6.94 3.17 -22.18
CA GLY A 10 7.89 3.36 -21.09
C GLY A 10 9.25 3.90 -21.54
N ASN A 11 9.94 4.53 -20.58
CA ASN A 11 11.32 4.96 -20.78
C ASN A 11 12.25 3.74 -20.68
N LYS A 12 13.11 3.53 -21.68
CA LYS A 12 14.08 2.42 -21.72
C LYS A 12 15.05 2.43 -20.55
N ASP A 13 15.34 3.62 -20.00
CA ASP A 13 16.23 3.79 -18.83
C ASP A 13 15.59 3.32 -17.52
N ARG A 14 14.28 3.08 -17.53
CA ARG A 14 13.50 2.56 -16.41
C ARG A 14 12.90 1.18 -16.65
N ALA A 15 13.40 0.48 -17.68
CA ALA A 15 12.96 -0.89 -17.94
C ALA A 15 13.28 -1.77 -16.72
N GLY A 16 12.25 -2.39 -16.14
CA GLY A 16 12.38 -3.21 -14.93
C GLY A 16 12.21 -2.46 -13.61
N SER A 17 12.04 -1.13 -13.60
CA SER A 17 11.65 -0.41 -12.39
C SER A 17 10.13 -0.49 -12.18
N ALA A 18 9.70 -0.97 -11.02
CA ALA A 18 8.28 -0.98 -10.68
C ALA A 18 7.82 0.42 -10.30
N GLY A 19 6.72 0.89 -10.92
CA GLY A 19 6.02 2.07 -10.45
C GLY A 19 5.19 1.73 -9.20
N ALA A 20 5.16 2.67 -8.23
CA ALA A 20 4.31 2.56 -7.04
C ALA A 20 4.50 1.25 -6.24
N SER A 21 5.75 0.81 -6.06
CA SER A 21 6.09 -0.40 -5.28
C SER A 21 5.60 -0.34 -3.83
N GLN A 22 5.39 0.85 -3.27
CA GLN A 22 4.78 1.07 -1.96
C GLN A 22 3.36 0.48 -1.84
N LEU A 23 2.63 0.32 -2.94
CA LEU A 23 1.32 -0.31 -2.94
C LEU A 23 1.37 -1.82 -2.66
N LEU A 24 2.54 -2.43 -2.75
CA LEU A 24 2.75 -3.84 -2.39
C LEU A 24 2.92 -4.05 -0.89
N ILE A 25 3.12 -2.97 -0.13
CA ILE A 25 3.27 -3.05 1.33
C ILE A 25 1.90 -3.26 1.94
N ASN A 26 1.73 -4.40 2.62
CA ASN A 26 0.48 -4.70 3.32
C ASN A 26 0.43 -3.89 4.63
N PRO A 27 -0.57 -3.01 4.80
CA PRO A 27 -0.67 -2.18 6.00
C PRO A 27 -1.17 -2.95 7.24
N TRP A 28 -1.70 -4.17 7.06
CA TRP A 28 -2.35 -4.91 8.14
C TRP A 28 -1.34 -5.73 8.93
N ALA A 29 -1.21 -5.43 10.22
CA ALA A 29 -0.22 -6.04 11.09
C ALA A 29 -0.33 -7.56 11.18
N ARG A 30 -1.57 -8.10 11.22
CA ARG A 30 -1.81 -9.55 11.24
C ARG A 30 -1.25 -10.23 10.00
N SER A 31 -1.62 -9.73 8.83
CA SER A 31 -1.20 -10.31 7.55
C SER A 31 0.28 -10.08 7.30
N GLY A 32 0.79 -8.92 7.69
CA GLY A 32 2.23 -8.62 7.65
C GLY A 32 3.04 -9.59 8.51
N GLY A 33 2.60 -9.86 9.73
CA GLY A 33 3.25 -10.83 10.63
C GLY A 33 3.22 -12.27 10.11
N LEU A 34 2.24 -12.61 9.27
CA LEU A 34 2.14 -13.91 8.60
C LEU A 34 2.79 -13.92 7.20
N ALA A 35 3.55 -12.89 6.85
CA ALA A 35 4.14 -12.72 5.52
C ALA A 35 3.12 -12.90 4.38
N ASN A 36 1.88 -12.44 4.59
CA ASN A 36 0.74 -12.55 3.68
C ASN A 36 0.29 -14.00 3.36
N SER A 37 0.74 -15.00 4.12
CA SER A 37 0.38 -16.39 3.88
C SER A 37 -1.10 -16.70 4.16
N ASN A 38 -1.81 -15.79 4.84
CA ASN A 38 -3.23 -15.91 5.17
C ASN A 38 -4.18 -15.47 4.05
N MET A 39 -3.69 -15.24 2.83
CA MET A 39 -4.48 -14.73 1.70
C MET A 39 -5.76 -15.55 1.42
N ALA A 40 -5.69 -16.86 1.55
CA ALA A 40 -6.83 -17.74 1.31
C ALA A 40 -7.83 -17.78 2.48
N SER A 41 -7.41 -17.43 3.69
CA SER A 41 -8.21 -17.55 4.92
C SER A 41 -8.64 -16.23 5.52
N ILE A 42 -8.14 -15.11 4.99
CA ILE A 42 -8.44 -13.76 5.50
C ILE A 42 -9.92 -13.43 5.28
N ARG A 43 -10.55 -12.85 6.30
CA ARG A 43 -11.96 -12.46 6.31
C ARG A 43 -12.15 -11.10 6.91
N GLY A 44 -13.30 -10.47 6.58
CA GLY A 44 -13.63 -9.14 7.05
C GLY A 44 -12.89 -8.05 6.27
N VAL A 45 -12.87 -6.84 6.81
CA VAL A 45 -12.38 -5.65 6.12
C VAL A 45 -10.88 -5.66 5.82
N GLU A 46 -10.07 -6.40 6.58
CA GLU A 46 -8.64 -6.58 6.27
C GLU A 46 -8.42 -7.29 4.91
N SER A 47 -9.40 -8.04 4.46
CA SER A 47 -9.29 -8.80 3.20
C SER A 47 -9.30 -7.93 1.95
N ILE A 48 -9.71 -6.68 2.06
CA ILE A 48 -9.75 -5.74 0.93
C ILE A 48 -8.41 -5.61 0.21
N TYR A 49 -7.32 -5.81 0.93
CA TYR A 49 -5.97 -5.67 0.41
C TYR A 49 -5.41 -6.95 -0.23
N LEU A 50 -5.71 -8.11 0.36
CA LEU A 50 -5.13 -9.38 -0.07
C LEU A 50 -6.09 -10.23 -0.91
N ASN A 51 -7.36 -10.27 -0.52
CA ASN A 51 -8.36 -11.10 -1.18
C ASN A 51 -9.75 -10.55 -0.94
N VAL A 52 -10.23 -9.74 -1.86
CA VAL A 52 -11.52 -9.05 -1.75
C VAL A 52 -12.70 -10.01 -1.50
N ALA A 53 -12.61 -11.27 -1.93
CA ALA A 53 -13.65 -12.26 -1.65
C ALA A 53 -13.87 -12.51 -0.14
N GLY A 54 -12.84 -12.25 0.69
CA GLY A 54 -12.94 -12.33 2.15
C GLY A 54 -13.89 -11.31 2.77
N LEU A 55 -14.23 -10.23 2.07
CA LEU A 55 -15.23 -9.25 2.52
C LEU A 55 -16.63 -9.87 2.66
N ALA A 56 -16.95 -10.88 1.85
CA ALA A 56 -18.25 -11.57 1.93
C ALA A 56 -18.55 -12.15 3.31
N PHE A 57 -17.51 -12.39 4.11
CA PHE A 57 -17.63 -12.93 5.47
C PHE A 57 -17.73 -11.85 6.56
N THR A 58 -17.84 -10.57 6.18
CA THR A 58 -18.15 -9.49 7.13
C THR A 58 -19.56 -9.69 7.67
N ASN A 59 -19.70 -9.80 9.00
CA ASN A 59 -21.00 -10.12 9.59
C ASN A 59 -21.96 -8.94 9.65
N SER A 60 -21.49 -7.75 10.04
CA SER A 60 -22.32 -6.56 10.23
C SER A 60 -21.50 -5.33 9.86
N THR A 61 -20.89 -4.71 10.85
CA THR A 61 -19.96 -3.59 10.68
C THR A 61 -18.59 -4.03 11.17
N ASP A 62 -17.57 -3.78 10.38
CA ASP A 62 -16.20 -4.11 10.69
C ASP A 62 -15.34 -2.86 10.49
N ILE A 63 -14.59 -2.48 11.52
CA ILE A 63 -13.74 -1.30 11.51
C ILE A 63 -12.35 -1.72 11.98
N VAL A 64 -11.35 -1.43 11.19
CA VAL A 64 -9.96 -1.72 11.52
C VAL A 64 -9.10 -0.49 11.30
N PHE A 65 -8.27 -0.19 12.28
CA PHE A 65 -7.24 0.82 12.21
C PHE A 65 -5.89 0.18 12.48
N THR A 66 -4.87 0.56 11.74
CA THR A 66 -3.50 0.14 11.99
C THR A 66 -2.52 1.29 11.79
N ASN A 67 -1.52 1.32 12.63
CA ASN A 67 -0.34 2.15 12.48
C ASN A 67 0.88 1.22 12.41
N THR A 68 1.69 1.38 11.41
CA THR A 68 2.89 0.57 11.19
C THR A 68 4.08 1.49 10.99
N ASN A 69 5.06 1.39 11.88
CA ASN A 69 6.38 1.97 11.64
C ASN A 69 7.16 1.01 10.74
N TYR A 70 7.33 1.39 9.50
CA TYR A 70 7.95 0.55 8.48
C TYR A 70 9.44 0.80 8.42
N LEU A 71 10.24 -0.26 8.55
CA LEU A 71 11.71 -0.18 8.63
C LEU A 71 12.17 0.72 9.78
N VAL A 72 12.17 0.18 10.98
CA VAL A 72 12.57 0.89 12.20
C VAL A 72 13.87 1.68 12.00
N GLY A 73 13.81 3.00 12.26
CA GLY A 73 14.93 3.91 12.04
C GLY A 73 14.91 4.69 10.73
N THR A 74 13.86 4.56 9.90
CA THR A 74 13.71 5.30 8.64
C THR A 74 12.64 6.39 8.66
N ASP A 75 11.95 6.59 9.79
CA ASP A 75 10.82 7.50 9.95
C ASP A 75 9.68 7.30 8.91
N ILE A 76 9.56 6.06 8.41
CA ILE A 76 8.47 5.71 7.50
C ILE A 76 7.31 5.15 8.31
N ASP A 77 6.21 5.90 8.34
CA ASP A 77 4.98 5.54 9.03
C ASP A 77 3.85 5.28 8.04
N ILE A 78 3.17 4.16 8.24
CA ILE A 78 1.99 3.78 7.46
C ILE A 78 0.79 3.75 8.39
N ASN A 79 -0.19 4.58 8.10
CA ASN A 79 -1.47 4.62 8.79
C ASN A 79 -2.55 4.13 7.86
N SER A 80 -3.33 3.14 8.30
CA SER A 80 -4.44 2.61 7.51
C SER A 80 -5.70 2.51 8.33
N PHE A 81 -6.79 2.92 7.72
CA PHE A 81 -8.13 2.83 8.26
C PHE A 81 -9.03 2.12 7.25
N SER A 82 -9.80 1.16 7.72
CA SER A 82 -10.80 0.48 6.89
C SER A 82 -12.11 0.33 7.63
N LEU A 83 -13.18 0.52 6.88
CA LEU A 83 -14.56 0.32 7.30
C LEU A 83 -15.25 -0.64 6.33
N GLY A 84 -15.91 -1.64 6.85
CA GLY A 84 -16.77 -2.54 6.09
C GLY A 84 -18.17 -2.58 6.69
N GLN A 85 -19.18 -2.52 5.86
CA GLN A 85 -20.58 -2.59 6.26
C GLN A 85 -21.32 -3.60 5.38
N ARG A 86 -21.97 -4.56 6.00
CA ARG A 86 -22.89 -5.45 5.28
C ARG A 86 -24.16 -4.68 4.92
N VAL A 87 -24.50 -4.71 3.64
CA VAL A 87 -25.69 -4.08 3.08
C VAL A 87 -26.59 -5.17 2.50
N GLY A 88 -27.66 -5.52 3.20
CA GLY A 88 -28.52 -6.62 2.82
C GLY A 88 -27.89 -7.99 3.09
N GLU A 89 -28.40 -9.02 2.39
CA GLU A 89 -28.00 -10.41 2.64
C GLU A 89 -26.75 -10.83 1.86
N THR A 90 -26.50 -10.21 0.72
CA THR A 90 -25.50 -10.67 -0.27
C THR A 90 -24.39 -9.67 -0.57
N SER A 91 -24.48 -8.44 -0.06
CA SER A 91 -23.56 -7.37 -0.42
C SER A 91 -22.82 -6.81 0.79
N VAL A 92 -21.55 -6.46 0.60
CA VAL A 92 -20.73 -5.75 1.58
C VAL A 92 -20.12 -4.52 0.89
N LEU A 93 -20.32 -3.36 1.49
CA LEU A 93 -19.65 -2.13 1.07
C LEU A 93 -18.45 -1.91 1.99
N SER A 94 -17.30 -1.61 1.42
CA SER A 94 -16.09 -1.33 2.18
C SER A 94 -15.31 -0.15 1.61
N LEU A 95 -14.67 0.57 2.53
CA LEU A 95 -13.78 1.68 2.23
C LEU A 95 -12.49 1.50 3.00
N SER A 96 -11.36 1.66 2.34
CA SER A 96 -10.04 1.66 2.96
C SER A 96 -9.26 2.88 2.52
N VAL A 97 -8.58 3.51 3.48
CA VAL A 97 -7.69 4.64 3.26
C VAL A 97 -6.35 4.32 3.90
N THR A 98 -5.29 4.45 3.13
CA THR A 98 -3.91 4.25 3.62
C THR A 98 -3.10 5.50 3.32
N SER A 99 -2.43 6.00 4.35
CA SER A 99 -1.48 7.11 4.26
C SER A 99 -0.09 6.61 4.62
N MET A 100 0.89 7.00 3.84
CA MET A 100 2.30 6.71 4.07
C MET A 100 3.07 8.02 4.17
N SER A 101 3.82 8.18 5.25
CA SER A 101 4.77 9.27 5.45
C SER A 101 6.19 8.74 5.32
N PHE A 102 7.05 9.48 4.64
CA PHE A 102 8.44 9.06 4.38
C PHE A 102 9.47 9.79 5.25
N GLY A 103 9.02 10.57 6.25
CA GLY A 103 9.92 11.40 7.04
C GLY A 103 10.59 12.51 6.22
N ASP A 104 11.68 13.03 6.72
CA ASP A 104 12.43 14.08 6.08
C ASP A 104 13.56 13.50 5.22
N ILE A 105 13.61 13.89 3.95
CA ILE A 105 14.66 13.49 3.03
C ILE A 105 15.65 14.66 2.87
N PRO A 106 16.94 14.51 3.27
CA PRO A 106 17.92 15.56 3.07
C PRO A 106 18.18 15.78 1.58
N ILE A 107 18.19 17.04 1.16
CA ILE A 107 18.51 17.41 -0.21
C ILE A 107 20.02 17.37 -0.38
N THR A 108 20.50 16.49 -1.25
CA THR A 108 21.91 16.37 -1.61
C THR A 108 22.16 16.86 -3.02
N THR A 109 23.31 17.50 -3.25
CA THR A 109 23.79 17.92 -4.57
C THR A 109 25.21 17.40 -4.80
N GLU A 110 25.68 17.40 -6.03
CA GLU A 110 27.09 17.04 -6.33
C GLU A 110 28.12 17.91 -5.59
N ALA A 111 27.76 19.17 -5.31
CA ALA A 111 28.62 20.10 -4.57
C ALA A 111 28.59 19.87 -3.05
N ILE A 112 27.50 19.29 -2.52
CA ILE A 112 27.30 19.04 -1.09
C ILE A 112 26.66 17.66 -0.92
N PRO A 113 27.45 16.59 -1.02
CA PRO A 113 26.93 15.21 -0.97
C PRO A 113 26.41 14.80 0.40
N GLU A 114 26.79 15.50 1.48
CA GLU A 114 26.35 15.20 2.85
C GLU A 114 25.01 15.85 3.24
N GLY A 115 24.38 16.58 2.30
CA GLY A 115 23.11 17.24 2.54
C GLY A 115 23.24 18.49 3.43
N GLY A 116 23.01 19.66 2.91
CA GLY A 116 23.13 20.92 3.65
C GLY A 116 22.24 22.05 3.14
N ILE A 117 21.41 21.77 2.12
CA ILE A 117 20.57 22.78 1.47
C ILE A 117 19.15 22.79 2.04
N GLY A 118 18.77 21.78 2.81
CA GLY A 118 17.44 21.63 3.41
C GLY A 118 16.90 20.21 3.32
N ASN A 119 15.74 20.00 3.91
CA ASN A 119 15.04 18.72 3.92
C ASN A 119 13.77 18.81 3.07
N PHE A 120 13.42 17.71 2.43
CA PHE A 120 12.18 17.54 1.71
C PHE A 120 11.31 16.49 2.43
N SER A 121 10.08 16.85 2.81
CA SER A 121 9.12 15.95 3.44
C SER A 121 8.04 15.57 2.43
N PRO A 122 8.16 14.43 1.75
CA PRO A 122 7.10 13.93 0.87
C PRO A 122 5.96 13.33 1.71
N THR A 123 4.78 13.80 1.48
CA THR A 123 3.52 13.28 2.07
C THR A 123 2.61 12.74 0.99
#